data_765c575eb728e853312eeb5ebb265331
#
_entry.id   765c575eb728e853312eeb5ebb265331
#
_cell.length_a   1.000
_cell.length_b   1.000
_cell.length_c   1.000
_cell.angle_alpha   90.00
_cell.angle_beta   90.00
_cell.angle_gamma   90.00
#
_symmetry.space_group_name_H-M   'P 1'
#
loop_
_entity.id
_entity.type
_entity.pdbx_description
1 polymer ?
#
loop_
_entity_poly.entity_id
_entity_poly.type
_entity_poly.pdbx_seq_one_letter_code
_entity_poly.pdbx_strand_id
1 'polypeptide(L)'
;MCYVCTGNTHTEDSYVGSKTTRMVSSAASYIKRCMGAGADDALLFCGSGATAAVKRLQEAMGVAVPPLLRAQVLAQMRAEERWVVFVGPYEHHSNLLSWRQSLADVVEIGAGDDGLVDLAALRRALAAPEHASRPMLGSFSACSNVTGVITDTRAVACVLHQHGAFACFDFAARYARQPSQSRS
;
A
#
# COMPACT_ATOMS: atom_id res chain seq x y z
N MET A 1 -18.04 26.92 -20.73
CA MET A 1 -16.91 26.25 -20.07
C MET A 1 -16.50 27.14 -18.89
N CYS A 2 -16.87 26.78 -17.67
CA CYS A 2 -16.61 27.62 -16.51
C CYS A 2 -15.18 27.34 -16.05
N TYR A 3 -14.27 28.28 -16.25
CA TYR A 3 -12.95 28.21 -15.65
C TYR A 3 -13.12 28.30 -14.13
N VAL A 4 -13.00 27.17 -13.44
CA VAL A 4 -12.92 27.19 -11.98
C VAL A 4 -11.57 27.83 -11.63
N CYS A 5 -11.58 29.08 -11.16
CA CYS A 5 -10.39 29.67 -10.56
C CYS A 5 -10.02 28.86 -9.33
N THR A 6 -8.98 28.03 -9.45
CA THR A 6 -8.40 27.29 -8.33
C THR A 6 -7.19 28.07 -7.82
N GLY A 7 -7.19 28.37 -6.53
CA GLY A 7 -6.02 28.93 -5.84
C GLY A 7 -5.12 27.81 -5.31
N ASN A 8 -3.95 28.19 -4.79
CA ASN A 8 -3.09 27.28 -4.07
C ASN A 8 -3.80 26.75 -2.80
N THR A 9 -3.64 25.49 -2.49
CA THR A 9 -4.03 24.93 -1.19
C THR A 9 -3.07 25.44 -0.11
N HIS A 10 -3.52 25.49 1.15
CA HIS A 10 -2.75 26.00 2.31
C HIS A 10 -2.59 27.51 2.35
N THR A 11 -3.36 28.28 1.57
CA THR A 11 -3.48 29.72 1.66
C THR A 11 -4.88 30.06 2.20
N GLU A 12 -4.97 30.64 3.39
CA GLU A 12 -6.24 30.99 4.02
C GLU A 12 -6.55 32.48 3.95
N ASP A 13 -5.58 33.30 3.65
CA ASP A 13 -5.61 34.76 3.57
C ASP A 13 -6.21 35.30 2.27
N SER A 14 -6.41 34.48 1.24
CA SER A 14 -7.13 34.84 0.02
C SER A 14 -8.43 34.04 -0.13
N TYR A 15 -9.47 34.69 -0.68
CA TYR A 15 -10.78 34.05 -0.92
C TYR A 15 -10.64 32.76 -1.77
N VAL A 16 -9.86 32.83 -2.86
CA VAL A 16 -9.70 31.70 -3.78
C VAL A 16 -8.89 30.57 -3.13
N GLY A 17 -7.82 30.88 -2.40
CA GLY A 17 -7.01 29.90 -1.66
C GLY A 17 -7.82 29.20 -0.58
N SER A 18 -8.52 29.98 0.27
CA SER A 18 -9.39 29.45 1.32
C SER A 18 -10.52 28.56 0.76
N LYS A 19 -11.11 28.94 -0.39
CA LYS A 19 -12.11 28.11 -1.07
C LYS A 19 -11.52 26.78 -1.55
N THR A 20 -10.36 26.79 -2.19
CA THR A 20 -9.68 25.58 -2.68
C THR A 20 -9.31 24.66 -1.52
N THR A 21 -8.73 25.20 -0.45
CA THR A 21 -8.38 24.45 0.77
C THR A 21 -9.59 23.73 1.36
N ARG A 22 -10.73 24.43 1.49
CA ARG A 22 -11.98 23.82 1.97
C ARG A 22 -12.51 22.74 1.05
N MET A 23 -12.42 22.92 -0.28
CA MET A 23 -12.85 21.90 -1.25
C MET A 23 -12.02 20.65 -1.12
N VAL A 24 -10.69 20.78 -1.01
CA VAL A 24 -9.77 19.62 -0.83
C VAL A 24 -10.06 18.90 0.49
N SER A 25 -10.23 19.63 1.59
CA SER A 25 -10.56 19.06 2.89
C SER A 25 -11.90 18.32 2.87
N SER A 26 -12.92 18.90 2.23
CA SER A 26 -14.24 18.27 2.09
C SER A 26 -14.17 16.99 1.24
N ALA A 27 -13.40 17.02 0.14
CA ALA A 27 -13.18 15.84 -0.72
C ALA A 27 -12.44 14.73 0.04
N ALA A 28 -11.39 15.08 0.78
CA ALA A 28 -10.64 14.11 1.61
C ALA A 28 -11.58 13.46 2.66
N SER A 29 -12.37 14.26 3.36
CA SER A 29 -13.33 13.75 4.35
C SER A 29 -14.41 12.86 3.72
N TYR A 30 -14.87 13.22 2.52
CA TYR A 30 -15.82 12.38 1.78
C TYR A 30 -15.22 11.02 1.40
N ILE A 31 -13.99 11.01 0.84
CA ILE A 31 -13.28 9.78 0.45
C ILE A 31 -13.05 8.91 1.68
N LYS A 32 -12.56 9.47 2.80
CA LYS A 32 -12.36 8.74 4.05
C LYS A 32 -13.64 8.01 4.47
N ARG A 33 -14.79 8.70 4.50
CA ARG A 33 -16.08 8.07 4.82
C ARG A 33 -16.45 6.94 3.87
N CYS A 34 -16.26 7.14 2.56
CA CYS A 34 -16.55 6.11 1.56
C CYS A 34 -15.67 4.87 1.73
N MET A 35 -14.45 5.04 2.23
CA MET A 35 -13.51 3.95 2.51
C MET A 35 -13.71 3.32 3.90
N GLY A 36 -14.63 3.82 4.71
CA GLY A 36 -14.84 3.35 6.08
C GLY A 36 -13.76 3.81 7.07
N ALA A 37 -12.97 4.81 6.71
CA ALA A 37 -11.90 5.32 7.54
C ALA A 37 -12.41 6.23 8.66
N GLY A 38 -11.79 6.13 9.83
CA GLY A 38 -12.08 6.91 11.04
C GLY A 38 -11.26 8.19 11.17
N ALA A 39 -11.29 8.76 12.37
CA ALA A 39 -10.56 10.00 12.67
C ALA A 39 -9.04 9.81 12.62
N ASP A 40 -8.57 8.67 13.11
CA ASP A 40 -7.14 8.35 13.23
C ASP A 40 -6.51 7.89 11.93
N ASP A 41 -7.31 7.64 10.88
CA ASP A 41 -6.79 7.26 9.57
C ASP A 41 -6.32 8.48 8.79
N ALA A 42 -5.18 8.36 8.12
CA ALA A 42 -4.64 9.38 7.22
C ALA A 42 -5.04 9.12 5.77
N LEU A 43 -5.45 10.16 5.05
CA LEU A 43 -5.59 10.14 3.59
C LEU A 43 -4.53 11.06 2.97
N LEU A 44 -3.67 10.48 2.14
CA LEU A 44 -2.61 11.21 1.45
C LEU A 44 -2.82 11.14 -0.06
N PHE A 45 -2.86 12.29 -0.71
CA PHE A 45 -2.84 12.37 -2.18
C PHE A 45 -1.40 12.32 -2.66
N CYS A 46 -1.03 11.27 -3.38
CA CYS A 46 0.34 11.00 -3.81
C CYS A 46 0.40 10.91 -5.33
N GLY A 47 0.91 11.92 -6.00
CA GLY A 47 1.24 11.90 -7.42
C GLY A 47 0.25 11.14 -8.31
N SER A 48 0.76 10.29 -9.20
CA SER A 48 -0.05 9.55 -10.18
C SER A 48 -0.13 8.06 -9.85
N GLY A 49 -1.35 7.60 -9.51
CA GLY A 49 -1.70 6.19 -9.36
C GLY A 49 -0.99 5.46 -8.20
N ALA A 50 -1.20 4.14 -8.14
CA ALA A 50 -0.65 3.28 -7.11
C ALA A 50 0.89 3.30 -7.07
N THR A 51 1.56 3.47 -8.20
CA THR A 51 3.03 3.59 -8.26
C THR A 51 3.56 4.71 -7.37
N ALA A 52 2.96 5.91 -7.44
CA ALA A 52 3.36 7.03 -6.60
C ALA A 52 3.02 6.79 -5.12
N ALA A 53 1.89 6.14 -4.84
CA ALA A 53 1.49 5.78 -3.48
C ALA A 53 2.47 4.79 -2.84
N VAL A 54 2.87 3.73 -3.56
CA VAL A 54 3.88 2.76 -3.10
C VAL A 54 5.23 3.45 -2.84
N LYS A 55 5.66 4.35 -3.73
CA LYS A 55 6.90 5.12 -3.51
C LYS A 55 6.82 6.00 -2.28
N ARG A 56 5.69 6.68 -2.05
CA ARG A 56 5.48 7.47 -0.84
C ARG A 56 5.48 6.62 0.43
N LEU A 57 4.90 5.42 0.37
CA LEU A 57 4.95 4.48 1.48
C LEU A 57 6.39 4.06 1.78
N GLN A 58 7.18 3.72 0.76
CA GLN A 58 8.60 3.36 0.92
C GLN A 58 9.43 4.50 1.53
N GLU A 59 9.15 5.75 1.15
CA GLU A 59 9.79 6.93 1.75
C GLU A 59 9.40 7.06 3.24
N ALA A 60 8.12 6.92 3.56
CA ALA A 60 7.62 6.98 4.94
C ALA A 60 8.18 5.87 5.83
N MET A 61 8.41 4.68 5.27
CA MET A 61 9.03 3.55 5.96
C MET A 61 10.56 3.67 6.07
N GLY A 62 11.19 4.64 5.41
CA GLY A 62 12.64 4.79 5.38
C GLY A 62 13.38 3.74 4.56
N VAL A 63 12.69 3.03 3.64
CA VAL A 63 13.29 1.99 2.80
C VAL A 63 13.58 2.44 1.36
N ALA A 64 13.17 3.63 1.00
CA ALA A 64 13.48 4.22 -0.31
C ALA A 64 14.97 4.60 -0.38
N VAL A 65 15.62 4.24 -1.48
CA VAL A 65 17.04 4.54 -1.70
C VAL A 65 17.29 4.79 -3.19
N PRO A 66 18.18 5.72 -3.56
CA PRO A 66 18.66 5.82 -4.93
C PRO A 66 19.32 4.51 -5.38
N PRO A 67 19.01 3.98 -6.58
CA PRO A 67 19.53 2.69 -7.03
C PRO A 67 21.06 2.57 -6.96
N LEU A 68 21.76 3.65 -7.26
CA LEU A 68 23.23 3.69 -7.23
C LEU A 68 23.82 3.52 -5.82
N LEU A 69 23.09 3.90 -4.79
CA LEU A 69 23.56 3.82 -3.39
C LEU A 69 23.09 2.56 -2.68
N ARG A 70 22.14 1.81 -3.27
CA ARG A 70 21.49 0.68 -2.61
C ARG A 70 22.49 -0.34 -2.07
N ALA A 71 23.43 -0.79 -2.89
CA ALA A 71 24.41 -1.81 -2.47
C ALA A 71 25.29 -1.31 -1.31
N GLN A 72 25.72 -0.05 -1.36
CA GLN A 72 26.53 0.56 -0.31
C GLN A 72 25.76 0.67 1.01
N VAL A 73 24.50 1.09 0.97
CA VAL A 73 23.65 1.21 2.17
C VAL A 73 23.38 -0.15 2.76
N LEU A 74 22.98 -1.14 1.95
CA LEU A 74 22.71 -2.50 2.41
C LEU A 74 23.94 -3.16 3.05
N ALA A 75 25.14 -2.88 2.59
CA ALA A 75 26.37 -3.42 3.16
C ALA A 75 26.66 -2.90 4.59
N GLN A 76 26.02 -1.79 4.97
CA GLN A 76 26.16 -1.18 6.31
C GLN A 76 25.00 -1.52 7.24
N MET A 77 23.90 -2.05 6.71
CA MET A 77 22.71 -2.42 7.49
C MET A 77 22.84 -3.85 8.01
N ARG A 78 22.51 -4.05 9.27
CA ARG A 78 22.31 -5.38 9.85
C ARG A 78 21.02 -6.00 9.30
N ALA A 79 20.95 -7.33 9.29
CA ALA A 79 19.76 -8.03 8.77
C ALA A 79 18.48 -7.65 9.54
N GLU A 80 18.57 -7.48 10.85
CA GLU A 80 17.46 -7.13 11.75
C GLU A 80 16.89 -5.73 11.50
N GLU A 81 17.68 -4.85 10.90
CA GLU A 81 17.28 -3.47 10.58
C GLU A 81 16.50 -3.38 9.26
N ARG A 82 16.57 -4.43 8.44
CA ARG A 82 15.93 -4.44 7.13
C ARG A 82 14.50 -4.99 7.23
N TRP A 83 13.58 -4.28 6.62
CA TRP A 83 12.22 -4.76 6.46
C TRP A 83 12.16 -6.05 5.63
N VAL A 84 11.25 -6.94 5.99
CA VAL A 84 10.85 -8.07 5.13
C VAL A 84 9.52 -7.73 4.51
N VAL A 85 9.45 -7.77 3.17
CA VAL A 85 8.23 -7.47 2.42
C VAL A 85 7.77 -8.70 1.68
N PHE A 86 6.59 -9.20 2.05
CA PHE A 86 5.93 -10.33 1.41
C PHE A 86 5.05 -9.81 0.28
N VAL A 87 5.17 -10.39 -0.91
CA VAL A 87 4.40 -10.02 -2.11
C VAL A 87 3.70 -11.23 -2.71
N GLY A 88 2.59 -11.00 -3.39
CA GLY A 88 1.78 -12.05 -3.98
C GLY A 88 2.25 -12.52 -5.37
N PRO A 89 1.57 -13.54 -5.93
CA PRO A 89 1.95 -14.10 -7.23
C PRO A 89 1.52 -13.23 -8.42
N TYR A 90 0.63 -12.28 -8.22
CA TYR A 90 -0.01 -11.50 -9.30
C TYR A 90 0.26 -10.00 -9.18
N GLU A 91 1.42 -9.64 -8.63
CA GLU A 91 1.74 -8.24 -8.40
C GLU A 91 2.06 -7.50 -9.70
N HIS A 92 1.52 -6.29 -9.82
CA HIS A 92 1.96 -5.37 -10.86
C HIS A 92 3.43 -4.97 -10.62
N HIS A 93 4.16 -4.72 -11.71
CA HIS A 93 5.58 -4.34 -11.63
C HIS A 93 5.85 -3.12 -10.71
N SER A 94 4.92 -2.17 -10.64
CA SER A 94 5.05 -1.02 -9.73
C SER A 94 5.05 -1.42 -8.25
N ASN A 95 4.36 -2.50 -7.89
CA ASN A 95 4.42 -3.06 -6.54
C ASN A 95 5.66 -3.95 -6.37
N LEU A 96 5.87 -4.95 -7.22
CA LEU A 96 6.97 -5.90 -7.09
C LEU A 96 8.37 -5.26 -7.24
N LEU A 97 8.62 -4.60 -8.37
CA LEU A 97 9.95 -4.04 -8.66
C LEU A 97 10.32 -2.89 -7.72
N SER A 98 9.35 -2.11 -7.29
CA SER A 98 9.55 -1.07 -6.29
C SER A 98 10.17 -1.63 -5.00
N TRP A 99 9.63 -2.73 -4.48
CA TRP A 99 10.14 -3.36 -3.27
C TRP A 99 11.50 -3.99 -3.49
N ARG A 100 11.71 -4.72 -4.60
CA ARG A 100 13.01 -5.31 -4.95
C ARG A 100 14.13 -4.27 -5.07
N GLN A 101 13.80 -3.05 -5.45
CA GLN A 101 14.75 -1.93 -5.55
C GLN A 101 14.92 -1.14 -4.26
N SER A 102 14.11 -1.40 -3.25
CA SER A 102 14.19 -0.75 -1.93
C SER A 102 15.28 -1.37 -1.04
N LEU A 103 15.39 -0.91 0.20
CA LEU A 103 16.27 -1.51 1.23
C LEU A 103 15.66 -2.74 1.90
N ALA A 104 14.45 -3.15 1.51
CA ALA A 104 13.79 -4.32 2.07
C ALA A 104 14.27 -5.63 1.42
N ASP A 105 14.17 -6.71 2.17
CA ASP A 105 14.26 -8.07 1.64
C ASP A 105 12.86 -8.50 1.17
N VAL A 106 12.74 -9.01 -0.06
CA VAL A 106 11.45 -9.37 -0.66
C VAL A 106 11.28 -10.87 -0.69
N VAL A 107 10.15 -11.34 -0.16
CA VAL A 107 9.73 -12.75 -0.15
C VAL A 107 8.48 -12.89 -1.02
N GLU A 108 8.58 -13.70 -2.07
CA GLU A 108 7.45 -13.93 -2.97
C GLU A 108 6.64 -15.14 -2.49
N ILE A 109 5.34 -14.93 -2.31
CA ILE A 109 4.38 -15.97 -1.96
C ILE A 109 3.71 -16.44 -3.25
N GLY A 110 3.77 -17.73 -3.51
CA GLY A 110 3.15 -18.33 -4.69
C GLY A 110 1.64 -18.39 -4.62
N ALA A 111 1.03 -18.89 -5.70
CA ALA A 111 -0.37 -19.27 -5.72
C ALA A 111 -0.52 -20.72 -5.21
N GLY A 112 -1.62 -20.98 -4.51
CA GLY A 112 -2.09 -22.32 -4.19
C GLY A 112 -2.68 -23.04 -5.41
N ASP A 113 -3.12 -24.27 -5.21
CA ASP A 113 -3.73 -25.12 -6.26
C ASP A 113 -5.05 -24.52 -6.80
N ASP A 114 -5.69 -23.67 -6.01
CA ASP A 114 -6.89 -22.89 -6.37
C ASP A 114 -6.59 -21.62 -7.18
N GLY A 115 -5.33 -21.32 -7.42
CA GLY A 115 -4.86 -20.11 -8.09
C GLY A 115 -4.95 -18.84 -7.23
N LEU A 116 -5.27 -18.93 -5.95
CA LEU A 116 -5.28 -17.81 -5.02
C LEU A 116 -3.92 -17.70 -4.29
N VAL A 117 -3.73 -16.64 -3.52
CA VAL A 117 -2.53 -16.50 -2.68
C VAL A 117 -2.45 -17.67 -1.69
N ASP A 118 -1.34 -18.40 -1.68
CA ASP A 118 -1.13 -19.51 -0.74
C ASP A 118 -0.95 -18.98 0.69
N LEU A 119 -2.06 -18.96 1.46
CA LEU A 119 -2.04 -18.50 2.85
C LEU A 119 -1.23 -19.42 3.77
N ALA A 120 -1.08 -20.71 3.43
CA ALA A 120 -0.26 -21.62 4.21
C ALA A 120 1.23 -21.34 4.00
N ALA A 121 1.64 -21.06 2.75
CA ALA A 121 2.99 -20.60 2.44
C ALA A 121 3.28 -19.25 3.12
N LEU A 122 2.33 -18.32 3.09
CA LEU A 122 2.48 -17.02 3.77
C LEU A 122 2.71 -17.20 5.27
N ARG A 123 1.92 -18.04 5.96
CA ARG A 123 2.11 -18.33 7.38
C ARG A 123 3.49 -18.92 7.67
N ARG A 124 3.93 -19.89 6.86
CA ARG A 124 5.27 -20.49 7.01
C ARG A 124 6.37 -19.46 6.83
N ALA A 125 6.26 -18.60 5.83
CA ALA A 125 7.24 -17.55 5.57
C ALA A 125 7.28 -16.50 6.69
N LEU A 126 6.13 -16.07 7.21
CA LEU A 126 6.04 -15.13 8.33
C LEU A 126 6.62 -15.70 9.63
N ALA A 127 6.49 -17.02 9.86
CA ALA A 127 7.00 -17.69 11.04
C ALA A 127 8.47 -18.12 10.93
N ALA A 128 9.13 -17.85 9.80
CA ALA A 128 10.49 -18.26 9.56
C ALA A 128 11.48 -17.58 10.55
N PRO A 129 12.41 -18.35 11.16
CA PRO A 129 13.32 -17.81 12.17
C PRO A 129 14.17 -16.63 11.68
N GLU A 130 14.54 -16.60 10.41
CA GLU A 130 15.29 -15.51 9.78
C GLU A 130 14.52 -14.18 9.70
N HIS A 131 13.22 -14.22 9.91
CA HIS A 131 12.36 -13.02 9.96
C HIS A 131 12.02 -12.59 11.39
N ALA A 132 12.39 -13.39 12.38
CA ALA A 132 12.12 -13.09 13.78
C ALA A 132 12.73 -11.72 14.16
N SER A 133 11.98 -10.93 14.90
CA SER A 133 12.37 -9.58 15.36
C SER A 133 12.60 -8.55 14.25
N ARG A 134 12.28 -8.85 13.00
CA ARG A 134 12.37 -7.90 11.89
C ARG A 134 11.02 -7.21 11.64
N PRO A 135 11.01 -5.95 11.21
CA PRO A 135 9.77 -5.33 10.77
C PRO A 135 9.27 -5.99 9.48
N MET A 136 7.99 -6.34 9.44
CA MET A 136 7.38 -7.10 8.35
C MET A 136 6.20 -6.35 7.73
N LEU A 137 6.08 -6.41 6.41
CA LEU A 137 4.97 -5.87 5.63
C LEU A 137 4.52 -6.88 4.58
N GLY A 138 3.21 -7.12 4.48
CA GLY A 138 2.63 -7.75 3.29
C GLY A 138 2.15 -6.69 2.31
N SER A 139 2.58 -6.76 1.04
CA SER A 139 2.15 -5.85 -0.01
C SER A 139 1.55 -6.63 -1.18
N PHE A 140 0.21 -6.66 -1.25
CA PHE A 140 -0.54 -7.53 -2.16
C PHE A 140 -1.48 -6.73 -3.06
N SER A 141 -1.59 -7.13 -4.32
CA SER A 141 -2.64 -6.63 -5.21
C SER A 141 -4.00 -7.19 -4.81
N ALA A 142 -4.98 -6.32 -4.61
CA ALA A 142 -6.35 -6.73 -4.31
C ALA A 142 -7.04 -7.42 -5.50
N CYS A 143 -6.54 -7.16 -6.71
CA CYS A 143 -6.97 -7.81 -7.95
C CYS A 143 -5.84 -7.75 -8.98
N SER A 144 -5.59 -8.85 -9.68
CA SER A 144 -4.64 -8.86 -10.79
C SER A 144 -5.17 -8.06 -11.97
N ASN A 145 -4.38 -7.14 -12.48
CA ASN A 145 -4.70 -6.38 -13.69
C ASN A 145 -4.63 -7.21 -14.99
N VAL A 146 -4.02 -8.39 -14.94
CA VAL A 146 -3.83 -9.29 -16.09
C VAL A 146 -4.88 -10.39 -16.10
N THR A 147 -5.03 -11.10 -14.96
CA THR A 147 -5.92 -12.29 -14.89
C THR A 147 -7.28 -11.99 -14.29
N GLY A 148 -7.45 -10.86 -13.61
CA GLY A 148 -8.67 -10.53 -12.87
C GLY A 148 -8.87 -11.35 -11.58
N VAL A 149 -7.91 -12.18 -11.19
CA VAL A 149 -7.96 -12.93 -9.93
C VAL A 149 -8.05 -11.94 -8.76
N ILE A 150 -9.05 -12.14 -7.91
CA ILE A 150 -9.33 -11.30 -6.74
C ILE A 150 -8.70 -11.96 -5.51
N THR A 151 -7.88 -11.19 -4.81
CA THR A 151 -7.30 -11.59 -3.52
C THR A 151 -8.32 -11.38 -2.40
N ASP A 152 -8.47 -12.35 -1.51
CA ASP A 152 -9.16 -12.14 -0.23
C ASP A 152 -8.27 -11.32 0.71
N THR A 153 -8.37 -9.99 0.57
CA THR A 153 -7.57 -9.03 1.33
C THR A 153 -7.79 -9.16 2.83
N ARG A 154 -8.98 -9.57 3.26
CA ARG A 154 -9.30 -9.76 4.68
C ARG A 154 -8.57 -10.98 5.25
N ALA A 155 -8.61 -12.11 4.55
CA ALA A 155 -7.90 -13.31 4.97
C ALA A 155 -6.38 -13.08 5.02
N VAL A 156 -5.82 -12.43 4.00
CA VAL A 156 -4.38 -12.04 3.96
C VAL A 156 -4.04 -11.11 5.12
N ALA A 157 -4.82 -10.06 5.35
CA ALA A 157 -4.59 -9.12 6.46
C ALA A 157 -4.64 -9.81 7.83
N CYS A 158 -5.61 -10.71 8.05
CA CYS A 158 -5.69 -11.50 9.29
C CYS A 158 -4.42 -12.32 9.53
N VAL A 159 -3.91 -12.98 8.49
CA VAL A 159 -2.66 -13.78 8.61
C VAL A 159 -1.47 -12.88 8.93
N LEU A 160 -1.31 -11.74 8.24
CA LEU A 160 -0.24 -10.79 8.49
C LEU A 160 -0.28 -10.26 9.93
N HIS A 161 -1.43 -9.78 10.38
CA HIS A 161 -1.60 -9.21 11.72
C HIS A 161 -1.37 -10.23 12.84
N GLN A 162 -1.76 -11.50 12.64
CA GLN A 162 -1.47 -12.59 13.59
C GLN A 162 0.04 -12.79 13.84
N HIS A 163 0.88 -12.38 12.88
CA HIS A 163 2.35 -12.45 12.98
C HIS A 163 3.00 -11.08 13.23
N GLY A 164 2.22 -10.06 13.58
CA GLY A 164 2.72 -8.71 13.84
C GLY A 164 3.20 -7.96 12.59
N ALA A 165 2.86 -8.43 11.40
CA ALA A 165 3.18 -7.78 10.14
C ALA A 165 2.13 -6.73 9.75
N PHE A 166 2.56 -5.65 9.10
CA PHE A 166 1.65 -4.68 8.49
C PHE A 166 1.06 -5.23 7.19
N ALA A 167 -0.14 -4.76 6.83
CA ALA A 167 -0.81 -5.11 5.58
C ALA A 167 -0.97 -3.89 4.67
N CYS A 168 -0.54 -4.00 3.42
CA CYS A 168 -0.70 -3.01 2.36
C CYS A 168 -1.38 -3.67 1.16
N PHE A 169 -2.37 -3.00 0.56
CA PHE A 169 -3.06 -3.52 -0.60
C PHE A 169 -3.11 -2.50 -1.73
N ASP A 170 -2.72 -2.95 -2.93
CA ASP A 170 -2.88 -2.20 -4.18
C ASP A 170 -4.27 -2.47 -4.77
N PHE A 171 -5.11 -1.44 -4.76
CA PHE A 171 -6.48 -1.49 -5.31
C PHE A 171 -6.59 -0.91 -6.72
N ALA A 172 -5.48 -0.63 -7.42
CA ALA A 172 -5.52 0.01 -8.74
C ALA A 172 -6.38 -0.73 -9.76
N ALA A 173 -6.43 -2.07 -9.73
CA ALA A 173 -7.22 -2.89 -10.63
C ALA A 173 -8.60 -3.31 -10.05
N ARG A 174 -8.98 -2.86 -8.85
CA ARG A 174 -10.22 -3.27 -8.19
C ARG A 174 -11.10 -2.06 -7.88
N TYR A 175 -12.29 -2.02 -8.45
CA TYR A 175 -13.34 -1.11 -8.00
C TYR A 175 -13.81 -1.53 -6.61
N ALA A 176 -13.78 -0.61 -5.64
CA ALA A 176 -14.43 -0.81 -4.36
C ALA A 176 -15.94 -0.99 -4.62
N ARG A 177 -16.45 -2.23 -4.53
CA ARG A 177 -17.90 -2.44 -4.42
C ARG A 177 -18.32 -1.77 -3.12
N GLN A 178 -19.18 -0.76 -3.20
CA GLN A 178 -19.94 -0.34 -2.03
C GLN A 178 -20.64 -1.59 -1.47
N PRO A 179 -20.63 -1.81 -0.14
CA PRO A 179 -21.51 -2.80 0.43
C PRO A 179 -22.91 -2.47 -0.05
N SER A 180 -23.54 -3.40 -0.79
CA SER A 180 -24.93 -3.27 -1.17
C SER A 180 -25.70 -3.05 0.13
N GLN A 181 -26.31 -1.86 0.27
CA GLN A 181 -27.37 -1.68 1.26
C GLN A 181 -28.38 -2.76 0.94
N SER A 182 -28.41 -3.81 1.77
CA SER A 182 -29.52 -4.76 1.79
C SER A 182 -30.74 -3.92 2.13
N ARG A 183 -31.55 -3.63 1.12
CA ARG A 183 -32.89 -3.11 1.34
C ARG A 183 -33.65 -4.23 2.05
N SER A 184 -33.85 -4.08 3.33
CA SER A 184 -34.86 -4.77 4.09
C SER A 184 -36.22 -4.16 3.76
#